data_4d737a730e991b350e253427c6bd015b
#
_entry.id   4d737a730e991b350e253427c6bd015b
#
_cell.length_a   1.000
_cell.length_b   1.000
_cell.length_c   1.000
_cell.angle_alpha   90.00
_cell.angle_beta   90.00
_cell.angle_gamma   90.00
#
_symmetry.space_group_name_H-M   'P 1'
#
loop_
_entity.id
_entity.type
_entity.pdbx_description
1 polymer ?
#
loop_
_entity_poly.entity_id
_entity_poly.type
_entity_poly.pdbx_seq_one_letter_code
_entity_poly.pdbx_strand_id
1 'polypeptide(L)'
;MALQHQGGSPTYRPFEKEDLEVAAELFYQQWGTEAGERLGRLDAQINLCNYLMDADWGLVAEGASGELLGVLLAETGSQPAAALDAWRARREELLAQVAPGATFGREVCRVEAEELALSQRFRAAADASGRPEAAAEFKLLIVSPAARGLGVGGGLVSRGEDHLAQTGATGYYLITDDTCDVGFYDHLGLSRLVAEASAAEPGINLYVYGREL
;
A
#
# COMPACT_ATOMS: atom_id res chain seq x y z
N MET A 1 29.62 -1.23 2.86
CA MET A 1 29.66 -1.05 4.32
C MET A 1 28.21 -1.16 4.80
N ALA A 2 27.85 -2.23 5.50
CA ALA A 2 26.52 -2.37 6.06
C ALA A 2 26.38 -1.33 7.19
N LEU A 3 25.39 -0.44 7.06
CA LEU A 3 24.98 0.45 8.13
C LEU A 3 24.45 -0.42 9.27
N GLN A 4 25.20 -0.52 10.36
CA GLN A 4 24.70 -1.13 11.59
C GLN A 4 23.59 -0.21 12.12
N HIS A 5 22.33 -0.67 12.04
CA HIS A 5 21.22 -0.05 12.72
C HIS A 5 21.54 -0.01 14.22
N GLN A 6 21.76 1.18 14.77
CA GLN A 6 21.81 1.38 16.21
C GLN A 6 20.38 1.16 16.72
N GLY A 7 20.18 0.08 17.47
CA GLY A 7 18.90 -0.51 17.84
C GLY A 7 18.03 0.36 18.76
N GLY A 8 17.33 1.33 18.18
CA GLY A 8 16.14 1.93 18.78
C GLY A 8 14.89 1.26 18.23
N SER A 9 13.86 1.07 19.05
CA SER A 9 12.55 0.63 18.57
C SER A 9 11.99 1.68 17.61
N PRO A 10 11.30 1.27 16.51
CA PRO A 10 10.68 2.23 15.59
C PRO A 10 9.63 3.08 16.32
N THR A 11 9.53 4.35 15.93
CA THR A 11 8.43 5.23 16.30
C THR A 11 7.40 5.28 15.19
N TYR A 12 6.16 5.64 15.53
CA TYR A 12 5.06 5.65 14.56
C TYR A 12 4.33 6.98 14.65
N ARG A 13 4.04 7.57 13.48
CA ARG A 13 3.29 8.83 13.36
C ARG A 13 2.35 8.81 12.16
N PRO A 14 1.36 9.69 12.10
CA PRO A 14 0.56 9.88 10.90
C PRO A 14 1.41 10.16 9.66
N PHE A 15 0.94 9.68 8.50
CA PHE A 15 1.51 10.04 7.20
C PHE A 15 1.21 11.52 6.90
N GLU A 16 2.23 12.25 6.48
CA GLU A 16 2.14 13.65 6.08
C GLU A 16 2.51 13.80 4.59
N LYS A 17 2.08 14.91 3.97
CA LYS A 17 2.34 15.14 2.53
C LYS A 17 3.84 15.19 2.19
N GLU A 18 4.65 15.59 3.15
CA GLU A 18 6.12 15.67 3.06
C GLU A 18 6.76 14.28 2.97
N ASP A 19 6.05 13.22 3.36
CA ASP A 19 6.54 11.83 3.28
C ASP A 19 6.45 11.27 1.86
N LEU A 20 5.71 11.91 0.95
CA LEU A 20 5.44 11.40 -0.40
C LEU A 20 6.73 10.97 -1.13
N GLU A 21 7.76 11.82 -1.16
CA GLU A 21 8.97 11.54 -1.92
C GLU A 21 9.77 10.37 -1.33
N VAL A 22 9.87 10.31 0.00
CA VAL A 22 10.61 9.25 0.68
C VAL A 22 9.85 7.93 0.62
N ALA A 23 8.53 7.95 0.77
CA ALA A 23 7.67 6.78 0.63
C ALA A 23 7.66 6.25 -0.81
N ALA A 24 7.65 7.14 -1.81
CA ALA A 24 7.76 6.76 -3.21
C ALA A 24 9.13 6.14 -3.54
N GLU A 25 10.21 6.54 -2.88
CA GLU A 25 11.50 5.87 -3.02
C GLU A 25 11.45 4.42 -2.52
N LEU A 26 10.75 4.14 -1.40
CA LEU A 26 10.52 2.76 -0.95
C LEU A 26 9.68 1.97 -1.96
N PHE A 27 8.66 2.60 -2.53
CA PHE A 27 7.84 2.01 -3.59
C PHE A 27 8.71 1.66 -4.81
N TYR A 28 9.54 2.60 -5.27
CA TYR A 28 10.47 2.38 -6.37
C TYR A 28 11.46 1.24 -6.12
N GLN A 29 11.99 1.14 -4.90
CA GLN A 29 12.90 0.05 -4.52
C GLN A 29 12.24 -1.32 -4.52
N GLN A 30 10.94 -1.38 -4.27
CA GLN A 30 10.19 -2.64 -4.23
C GLN A 30 9.67 -3.06 -5.61
N TRP A 31 9.12 -2.11 -6.37
CA TRP A 31 8.42 -2.37 -7.63
C TRP A 31 8.90 -1.49 -8.80
N GLY A 32 10.09 -0.91 -8.69
CA GLY A 32 10.61 -0.04 -9.74
C GLY A 32 10.70 -0.74 -11.08
N THR A 33 10.25 -0.04 -12.12
CA THR A 33 10.26 -0.53 -13.50
C THR A 33 11.61 -0.37 -14.18
N GLU A 34 11.89 -1.16 -15.23
CA GLU A 34 13.08 -1.04 -16.08
C GLU A 34 13.12 0.25 -16.94
N ALA A 35 12.14 1.14 -16.78
CA ALA A 35 12.02 2.39 -17.57
C ALA A 35 13.13 3.42 -17.34
N GLY A 36 14.12 3.08 -16.53
CA GLY A 36 15.22 3.95 -16.10
C GLY A 36 14.88 4.71 -14.82
N GLU A 37 15.92 5.03 -14.06
CA GLU A 37 15.85 5.53 -12.68
C GLU A 37 14.93 6.76 -12.51
N ARG A 38 15.08 7.76 -13.39
CA ARG A 38 14.27 8.99 -13.31
C ARG A 38 12.79 8.72 -13.54
N LEU A 39 12.48 7.93 -14.57
CA LEU A 39 11.09 7.65 -14.94
C LEU A 39 10.44 6.70 -13.94
N GLY A 40 11.18 5.71 -13.43
CA GLY A 40 10.71 4.79 -12.41
C GLY A 40 10.39 5.48 -11.07
N ARG A 41 11.20 6.47 -10.64
CA ARG A 41 10.87 7.29 -9.45
C ARG A 41 9.65 8.18 -9.66
N LEU A 42 9.49 8.73 -10.87
CA LEU A 42 8.32 9.52 -11.21
C LEU A 42 7.05 8.65 -11.19
N ASP A 43 7.14 7.43 -11.73
CA ASP A 43 6.10 6.42 -11.70
C ASP A 43 5.70 6.07 -10.26
N ALA A 44 6.67 5.77 -9.43
CA ALA A 44 6.44 5.48 -8.01
C ALA A 44 5.70 6.62 -7.27
N GLN A 45 6.04 7.89 -7.55
CA GLN A 45 5.32 9.02 -6.97
C GLN A 45 3.87 9.12 -7.47
N ILE A 46 3.63 8.86 -8.77
CA ILE A 46 2.29 8.86 -9.36
C ILE A 46 1.45 7.74 -8.76
N ASN A 47 2.00 6.53 -8.65
CA ASN A 47 1.32 5.38 -8.06
C ASN A 47 1.00 5.62 -6.59
N LEU A 48 1.94 6.16 -5.82
CA LEU A 48 1.66 6.50 -4.43
C LEU A 48 0.56 7.56 -4.31
N CYS A 49 0.47 8.52 -5.23
CA CYS A 49 -0.65 9.46 -5.27
C CYS A 49 -1.99 8.75 -5.54
N ASN A 50 -2.02 7.68 -6.37
CA ASN A 50 -3.24 6.90 -6.58
C ASN A 50 -3.71 6.26 -5.26
N TYR A 51 -2.81 5.60 -4.52
CA TYR A 51 -3.13 5.04 -3.20
C TYR A 51 -3.60 6.10 -2.21
N LEU A 52 -2.94 7.27 -2.19
CA LEU A 52 -3.30 8.39 -1.31
C LEU A 52 -4.61 9.08 -1.70
N MET A 53 -5.08 8.95 -2.94
CA MET A 53 -6.41 9.41 -3.35
C MET A 53 -7.54 8.51 -2.81
N ASP A 54 -7.26 7.24 -2.60
CA ASP A 54 -8.22 6.26 -2.07
C ASP A 54 -8.14 6.14 -0.54
N ALA A 55 -6.95 6.35 0.06
CA ALA A 55 -6.75 6.24 1.50
C ALA A 55 -7.18 7.50 2.24
N ASP A 56 -7.90 7.33 3.34
CA ASP A 56 -8.28 8.41 4.27
C ASP A 56 -7.47 8.38 5.58
N TRP A 57 -6.63 7.37 5.75
CA TRP A 57 -5.72 7.23 6.88
C TRP A 57 -4.37 6.67 6.45
N GLY A 58 -3.31 7.14 7.10
CA GLY A 58 -1.95 6.67 6.84
C GLY A 58 -1.05 6.74 8.06
N LEU A 59 -0.12 5.80 8.15
CA LEU A 59 0.84 5.65 9.24
C LEU A 59 2.25 5.42 8.68
N VAL A 60 3.22 6.08 9.29
CA VAL A 60 4.65 5.94 9.00
C VAL A 60 5.36 5.31 10.18
N ALA A 61 6.28 4.39 9.92
CA ALA A 61 7.25 3.92 10.87
C ALA A 61 8.60 4.61 10.62
N GLU A 62 9.18 5.21 11.66
CA GLU A 62 10.47 5.90 11.60
C GLU A 62 11.51 5.21 12.48
N GLY A 63 12.74 5.19 12.01
CA GLY A 63 13.90 4.80 12.80
C GLY A 63 14.42 5.89 13.71
N ALA A 64 15.46 5.57 14.50
CA ALA A 64 16.00 6.47 15.51
C ALA A 64 16.65 7.74 14.92
N SER A 65 17.07 7.74 13.66
CA SER A 65 17.62 8.92 12.95
C SER A 65 16.58 9.65 12.08
N GLY A 66 15.29 9.28 12.19
CA GLY A 66 14.21 9.87 11.41
C GLY A 66 14.08 9.28 10.00
N GLU A 67 14.77 8.19 9.69
CA GLU A 67 14.62 7.47 8.43
C GLU A 67 13.27 6.75 8.36
N LEU A 68 12.62 6.80 7.20
CA LEU A 68 11.36 6.12 6.96
C LEU A 68 11.60 4.61 6.79
N LEU A 69 11.04 3.81 7.69
CA LEU A 69 11.18 2.35 7.73
C LEU A 69 10.01 1.62 7.07
N GLY A 70 8.85 2.24 7.00
CA GLY A 70 7.67 1.66 6.36
C GLY A 70 6.47 2.58 6.41
N VAL A 71 5.48 2.24 5.60
CA VAL A 71 4.21 2.98 5.44
C VAL A 71 3.06 1.99 5.41
N LEU A 72 1.96 2.33 6.07
CA LEU A 72 0.64 1.70 5.91
C LEU A 72 -0.35 2.77 5.50
N LEU A 73 -1.09 2.55 4.41
CA LEU A 73 -2.22 3.37 3.98
C LEU A 73 -3.49 2.55 4.04
N ALA A 74 -4.59 3.15 4.51
CA ALA A 74 -5.87 2.49 4.66
C ALA A 74 -7.03 3.36 4.17
N GLU A 75 -8.04 2.71 3.62
CA GLU A 75 -9.37 3.24 3.35
C GLU A 75 -10.29 2.74 4.46
N THR A 76 -10.72 3.67 5.33
CA THR A 76 -11.57 3.37 6.50
C THR A 76 -12.94 4.03 6.41
N GLY A 77 -13.11 4.90 5.43
CA GLY A 77 -14.33 5.67 5.20
C GLY A 77 -14.22 6.55 3.97
N SER A 78 -14.57 7.81 4.11
CA SER A 78 -14.51 8.78 3.01
C SER A 78 -13.40 9.78 3.24
N GLN A 79 -12.49 9.89 2.29
CA GLN A 79 -11.47 10.91 2.32
C GLN A 79 -12.09 12.32 2.26
N PRO A 80 -11.60 13.30 3.05
CA PRO A 80 -12.00 14.69 2.92
C PRO A 80 -11.73 15.22 1.51
N ALA A 81 -12.71 15.90 0.90
CA ALA A 81 -12.62 16.40 -0.48
C ALA A 81 -11.35 17.24 -0.74
N ALA A 82 -10.96 18.08 0.23
CA ALA A 82 -9.76 18.91 0.12
C ALA A 82 -8.46 18.09 0.05
N ALA A 83 -8.38 16.98 0.77
CA ALA A 83 -7.22 16.08 0.72
C ALA A 83 -7.18 15.32 -0.62
N LEU A 84 -8.33 14.81 -1.07
CA LEU A 84 -8.47 14.17 -2.38
C LEU A 84 -8.06 15.12 -3.52
N ASP A 85 -8.53 16.38 -3.49
CA ASP A 85 -8.18 17.38 -4.50
C ASP A 85 -6.68 17.72 -4.48
N ALA A 86 -6.06 17.77 -3.30
CA ALA A 86 -4.63 18.01 -3.17
C ALA A 86 -3.79 16.87 -3.78
N TRP A 87 -4.16 15.60 -3.53
CA TRP A 87 -3.46 14.45 -4.12
C TRP A 87 -3.69 14.35 -5.63
N ARG A 88 -4.91 14.65 -6.10
CA ARG A 88 -5.22 14.73 -7.53
C ARG A 88 -4.37 15.80 -8.23
N ALA A 89 -4.29 17.01 -7.68
CA ALA A 89 -3.46 18.08 -8.23
C ALA A 89 -1.98 17.68 -8.27
N ARG A 90 -1.47 17.07 -7.19
CA ARG A 90 -0.08 16.59 -7.15
C ARG A 90 0.19 15.52 -8.22
N ARG A 91 -0.72 14.57 -8.39
CA ARG A 91 -0.63 13.55 -9.44
C ARG A 91 -0.60 14.16 -10.83
N GLU A 92 -1.44 15.16 -11.13
CA GLU A 92 -1.46 15.87 -12.41
C GLU A 92 -0.15 16.61 -12.68
N GLU A 93 0.44 17.27 -11.67
CA GLU A 93 1.76 17.90 -11.75
C GLU A 93 2.87 16.90 -12.10
N LEU A 94 2.82 15.69 -11.53
CA LEU A 94 3.77 14.63 -11.80
C LEU A 94 3.57 14.06 -13.23
N LEU A 95 2.34 13.82 -13.64
CA LEU A 95 1.99 13.35 -14.98
C LEU A 95 2.46 14.35 -16.08
N ALA A 96 2.38 15.64 -15.81
CA ALA A 96 2.86 16.67 -16.75
C ALA A 96 4.38 16.60 -17.00
N GLN A 97 5.14 15.91 -16.14
CA GLN A 97 6.58 15.70 -16.32
C GLN A 97 6.92 14.47 -17.17
N VAL A 98 5.93 13.63 -17.47
CA VAL A 98 6.09 12.44 -18.32
C VAL A 98 6.18 12.88 -19.78
N ALA A 99 7.26 12.50 -20.47
CA ALA A 99 7.44 12.86 -21.89
C ALA A 99 6.36 12.22 -22.76
N PRO A 100 5.82 12.93 -23.77
CA PRO A 100 4.87 12.34 -24.72
C PRO A 100 5.46 11.10 -25.40
N GLY A 101 4.71 9.99 -25.36
CA GLY A 101 5.14 8.72 -25.96
C GLY A 101 6.04 7.84 -25.11
N ALA A 102 6.36 8.25 -23.88
CA ALA A 102 7.00 7.35 -22.92
C ALA A 102 6.09 6.13 -22.67
N THR A 103 6.64 4.94 -22.78
CA THR A 103 5.98 3.71 -22.33
C THR A 103 6.07 3.67 -20.81
N PHE A 104 5.09 4.26 -20.18
CA PHE A 104 5.03 4.46 -18.76
C PHE A 104 4.02 3.46 -18.19
N GLY A 105 4.48 2.58 -17.28
CA GLY A 105 3.62 1.81 -16.41
C GLY A 105 2.59 0.87 -17.05
N ARG A 106 2.70 0.46 -18.31
CA ARG A 106 1.64 -0.36 -18.96
C ARG A 106 1.44 -1.73 -18.32
N GLU A 107 2.48 -2.33 -17.75
CA GLU A 107 2.38 -3.61 -17.05
C GLU A 107 1.87 -3.42 -15.64
N VAL A 108 2.43 -2.46 -14.91
CA VAL A 108 1.95 -2.07 -13.58
C VAL A 108 0.46 -1.67 -13.63
N CYS A 109 0.06 -0.83 -14.59
CA CYS A 109 -1.35 -0.46 -14.77
C CYS A 109 -2.30 -1.63 -15.04
N ARG A 110 -1.83 -2.77 -15.57
CA ARG A 110 -2.71 -3.93 -15.80
C ARG A 110 -2.94 -4.74 -14.53
N VAL A 111 -1.89 -4.99 -13.76
CA VAL A 111 -2.00 -5.67 -12.46
C VAL A 111 -2.81 -4.82 -11.49
N GLU A 112 -2.52 -3.53 -11.38
CA GLU A 112 -3.31 -2.60 -10.56
C GLU A 112 -4.78 -2.55 -10.95
N ALA A 113 -5.10 -2.61 -12.27
CA ALA A 113 -6.49 -2.67 -12.73
C ALA A 113 -7.18 -3.98 -12.34
N GLU A 114 -6.46 -5.10 -12.31
CA GLU A 114 -6.99 -6.38 -11.82
C GLU A 114 -7.20 -6.36 -10.31
N GLU A 115 -6.26 -5.81 -9.55
CA GLU A 115 -6.38 -5.64 -8.09
C GLU A 115 -7.59 -4.77 -7.74
N LEU A 116 -7.76 -3.64 -8.44
CA LEU A 116 -8.93 -2.78 -8.28
C LEU A 116 -10.24 -3.53 -8.62
N ALA A 117 -10.26 -4.28 -9.72
CA ALA A 117 -11.43 -5.08 -10.09
C ALA A 117 -11.71 -6.19 -9.07
N LEU A 118 -10.67 -6.82 -8.50
CA LEU A 118 -10.79 -7.81 -7.44
C LEU A 118 -11.34 -7.18 -6.16
N SER A 119 -10.83 -6.00 -5.76
CA SER A 119 -11.36 -5.23 -4.62
C SER A 119 -12.84 -4.94 -4.78
N GLN A 120 -13.25 -4.42 -5.96
CA GLN A 120 -14.65 -4.10 -6.24
C GLN A 120 -15.56 -5.35 -6.19
N ARG A 121 -15.12 -6.48 -6.78
CA ARG A 121 -15.88 -7.73 -6.73
C ARG A 121 -15.97 -8.28 -5.31
N PHE A 122 -14.87 -8.22 -4.55
CA PHE A 122 -14.85 -8.66 -3.17
C PHE A 122 -15.81 -7.83 -2.31
N ARG A 123 -15.77 -6.49 -2.38
CA ARG A 123 -16.69 -5.60 -1.67
C ARG A 123 -18.15 -5.88 -2.03
N ALA A 124 -18.48 -5.97 -3.31
CA ALA A 124 -19.84 -6.26 -3.74
C ALA A 124 -20.38 -7.62 -3.24
N ALA A 125 -19.53 -8.64 -3.22
CA ALA A 125 -19.88 -9.95 -2.67
C ALA A 125 -20.03 -9.91 -1.13
N ALA A 126 -19.19 -9.14 -0.46
CA ALA A 126 -19.20 -8.95 0.98
C ALA A 126 -20.45 -8.18 1.44
N ASP A 127 -20.85 -7.12 0.74
CA ASP A 127 -22.08 -6.36 1.00
C ASP A 127 -23.31 -7.28 0.94
N ALA A 128 -23.34 -8.18 -0.05
CA ALA A 128 -24.42 -9.15 -0.19
C ALA A 128 -24.48 -10.22 0.91
N SER A 129 -23.33 -10.53 1.53
CA SER A 129 -23.16 -11.59 2.53
C SER A 129 -22.94 -11.09 3.96
N GLY A 130 -22.79 -9.76 4.14
CA GLY A 130 -22.53 -9.14 5.46
C GLY A 130 -21.15 -9.50 6.04
N ARG A 131 -20.13 -9.66 5.19
CA ARG A 131 -18.77 -10.00 5.65
C ARG A 131 -18.12 -8.82 6.38
N PRO A 132 -17.69 -9.03 7.64
CA PRO A 132 -17.09 -7.97 8.44
C PRO A 132 -15.75 -7.46 7.88
N GLU A 133 -15.01 -8.30 7.15
CA GLU A 133 -13.70 -7.93 6.59
C GLU A 133 -13.78 -6.83 5.54
N ALA A 134 -14.94 -6.63 4.89
CA ALA A 134 -15.10 -5.58 3.89
C ALA A 134 -15.34 -4.17 4.47
N ALA A 135 -15.32 -4.02 5.79
CA ALA A 135 -15.53 -2.73 6.45
C ALA A 135 -14.41 -1.71 6.19
N ALA A 136 -13.18 -2.17 5.91
CA ALA A 136 -12.03 -1.33 5.59
C ALA A 136 -11.07 -2.06 4.65
N GLU A 137 -10.16 -1.31 4.02
CA GLU A 137 -9.09 -1.87 3.18
C GLU A 137 -7.73 -1.30 3.56
N PHE A 138 -6.75 -2.16 3.80
CA PHE A 138 -5.34 -1.76 3.79
C PHE A 138 -4.86 -1.68 2.35
N LYS A 139 -4.75 -0.45 1.85
CA LYS A 139 -4.45 -0.16 0.44
C LYS A 139 -3.00 -0.40 0.08
N LEU A 140 -2.09 -0.13 1.00
CA LEU A 140 -0.66 -0.21 0.78
C LEU A 140 0.06 -0.52 2.09
N LEU A 141 0.92 -1.53 2.08
CA LEU A 141 1.89 -1.78 3.15
C LEU A 141 3.27 -1.97 2.53
N ILE A 142 4.18 -1.03 2.81
CA ILE A 142 5.58 -1.12 2.38
C ILE A 142 6.48 -1.08 3.61
N VAL A 143 7.49 -1.95 3.62
CA VAL A 143 8.56 -1.94 4.61
C VAL A 143 9.90 -1.87 3.89
N SER A 144 10.74 -0.92 4.30
CA SER A 144 12.10 -0.80 3.78
C SER A 144 12.83 -2.15 3.83
N PRO A 145 13.51 -2.55 2.76
CA PRO A 145 14.32 -3.78 2.78
C PRO A 145 15.31 -3.83 3.95
N ALA A 146 15.87 -2.68 4.37
CA ALA A 146 16.79 -2.58 5.49
C ALA A 146 16.11 -2.79 6.86
N ALA A 147 14.79 -2.66 6.95
CA ALA A 147 13.98 -2.82 8.17
C ALA A 147 13.24 -4.16 8.23
N ARG A 148 13.41 -5.03 7.24
CA ARG A 148 12.80 -6.37 7.25
C ARG A 148 13.34 -7.21 8.40
N GLY A 149 12.46 -7.98 9.02
CA GLY A 149 12.80 -8.78 10.20
C GLY A 149 12.87 -7.99 11.52
N LEU A 150 12.74 -6.66 11.51
CA LEU A 150 12.72 -5.81 12.70
C LEU A 150 11.33 -5.60 13.31
N GLY A 151 10.31 -6.32 12.81
CA GLY A 151 8.93 -6.22 13.32
C GLY A 151 8.17 -4.98 12.85
N VAL A 152 8.74 -4.16 11.95
CA VAL A 152 8.12 -2.91 11.46
C VAL A 152 6.76 -3.18 10.80
N GLY A 153 6.68 -4.16 9.90
CA GLY A 153 5.43 -4.51 9.22
C GLY A 153 4.33 -4.94 10.19
N GLY A 154 4.65 -5.84 11.13
CA GLY A 154 3.71 -6.24 12.18
C GLY A 154 3.29 -5.08 13.07
N GLY A 155 4.21 -4.16 13.38
CA GLY A 155 3.93 -2.95 14.15
C GLY A 155 3.01 -1.95 13.42
N LEU A 156 3.13 -1.82 12.11
CA LEU A 156 2.22 -1.02 11.26
C LEU A 156 0.83 -1.64 11.22
N VAL A 157 0.74 -2.95 10.94
CA VAL A 157 -0.54 -3.67 10.88
C VAL A 157 -1.27 -3.59 12.22
N SER A 158 -0.60 -3.88 13.35
CA SER A 158 -1.22 -3.81 14.68
C SER A 158 -1.81 -2.43 14.99
N ARG A 159 -1.12 -1.34 14.62
CA ARG A 159 -1.63 0.02 14.83
C ARG A 159 -2.75 0.39 13.86
N GLY A 160 -2.70 -0.15 12.65
CA GLY A 160 -3.82 -0.06 11.73
C GLY A 160 -5.07 -0.73 12.30
N GLU A 161 -4.93 -1.93 12.85
CA GLU A 161 -6.02 -2.66 13.54
C GLU A 161 -6.57 -1.88 14.74
N ASP A 162 -5.68 -1.30 15.56
CA ASP A 162 -6.09 -0.44 16.68
C ASP A 162 -6.90 0.79 16.20
N HIS A 163 -6.48 1.40 15.08
CA HIS A 163 -7.20 2.53 14.48
C HIS A 163 -8.56 2.09 13.96
N LEU A 164 -8.64 0.99 13.22
CA LEU A 164 -9.89 0.44 12.70
C LEU A 164 -10.89 0.11 13.83
N ALA A 165 -10.41 -0.53 14.91
CA ALA A 165 -11.24 -0.81 16.08
C ALA A 165 -11.78 0.48 16.73
N GLN A 166 -10.98 1.56 16.78
CA GLN A 166 -11.41 2.86 17.32
C GLN A 166 -12.45 3.54 16.42
N THR A 167 -12.42 3.34 15.10
CA THR A 167 -13.42 3.86 14.16
C THR A 167 -14.67 2.99 14.08
N GLY A 168 -14.67 1.81 14.74
CA GLY A 168 -15.80 0.89 14.76
C GLY A 168 -15.86 -0.03 13.55
N ALA A 169 -14.79 -0.14 12.77
CA ALA A 169 -14.69 -1.14 11.71
C ALA A 169 -14.68 -2.53 12.30
N THR A 170 -15.44 -3.45 11.70
CA THR A 170 -15.60 -4.84 12.18
C THR A 170 -14.57 -5.79 11.60
N GLY A 171 -13.74 -5.32 10.68
CA GLY A 171 -12.71 -6.09 10.01
C GLY A 171 -12.08 -5.29 8.88
N TYR A 172 -11.11 -5.89 8.23
CA TYR A 172 -10.46 -5.33 7.06
C TYR A 172 -9.97 -6.42 6.10
N TYR A 173 -9.69 -6.00 4.89
CA TYR A 173 -9.00 -6.83 3.90
C TYR A 173 -7.85 -6.05 3.26
N LEU A 174 -7.03 -6.77 2.53
CA LEU A 174 -6.00 -6.23 1.65
C LEU A 174 -5.89 -7.11 0.40
N ILE A 175 -5.36 -6.54 -0.68
CA ILE A 175 -5.05 -7.25 -1.91
C ILE A 175 -3.54 -7.31 -2.07
N THR A 176 -3.06 -8.44 -2.56
CA THR A 176 -1.65 -8.71 -2.79
C THR A 176 -1.49 -9.79 -3.86
N ASP A 177 -0.27 -10.01 -4.31
CA ASP A 177 0.08 -11.01 -5.31
C ASP A 177 1.34 -11.81 -4.94
N ASP A 178 1.71 -12.77 -5.81
CA ASP A 178 2.90 -13.61 -5.62
C ASP A 178 4.24 -12.84 -5.67
N THR A 179 4.27 -11.58 -6.12
CA THR A 179 5.49 -10.75 -6.12
C THR A 179 5.77 -10.16 -4.74
N CYS A 180 4.77 -10.20 -3.85
CA CYS A 180 4.83 -9.75 -2.47
C CYS A 180 5.16 -10.90 -1.50
N ASP A 181 5.49 -10.56 -0.26
CA ASP A 181 5.72 -11.56 0.81
C ASP A 181 4.36 -12.02 1.38
N VAL A 182 3.65 -12.89 0.66
CA VAL A 182 2.37 -13.46 1.11
C VAL A 182 2.52 -14.26 2.41
N GLY A 183 3.70 -14.85 2.66
CA GLY A 183 4.00 -15.56 3.91
C GLY A 183 3.95 -14.65 5.14
N PHE A 184 4.18 -13.36 4.97
CA PHE A 184 4.02 -12.37 6.04
C PHE A 184 2.58 -12.30 6.56
N TYR A 185 1.59 -12.28 5.66
CA TYR A 185 0.18 -12.25 6.04
C TYR A 185 -0.29 -13.57 6.66
N ASP A 186 0.18 -14.70 6.14
CA ASP A 186 -0.06 -16.02 6.74
C ASP A 186 0.52 -16.09 8.18
N HIS A 187 1.72 -15.55 8.39
CA HIS A 187 2.37 -15.49 9.71
C HIS A 187 1.63 -14.57 10.69
N LEU A 188 1.07 -13.47 10.22
CA LEU A 188 0.20 -12.60 11.02
C LEU A 188 -1.15 -13.25 11.36
N GLY A 189 -1.49 -14.38 10.73
CA GLY A 189 -2.74 -15.11 10.95
C GLY A 189 -3.94 -14.47 10.25
N LEU A 190 -3.72 -13.73 9.15
CA LEU A 190 -4.82 -13.29 8.29
C LEU A 190 -5.39 -14.49 7.51
N SER A 191 -6.69 -14.46 7.27
CA SER A 191 -7.36 -15.46 6.44
C SER A 191 -7.20 -15.13 4.96
N ARG A 192 -6.80 -16.12 4.15
CA ARG A 192 -6.81 -16.00 2.69
C ARG A 192 -8.24 -16.22 2.20
N LEU A 193 -8.94 -15.13 1.87
CA LEU A 193 -10.37 -15.10 1.51
C LEU A 193 -10.61 -15.43 0.04
N VAL A 194 -9.68 -15.00 -0.85
CA VAL A 194 -9.71 -15.26 -2.30
C VAL A 194 -8.30 -15.60 -2.76
N ALA A 195 -8.21 -16.49 -3.75
CA ALA A 195 -7.00 -16.75 -4.52
C ALA A 195 -7.42 -16.99 -5.98
N GLU A 196 -6.91 -16.21 -6.93
CA GLU A 196 -7.20 -16.36 -8.35
C GLU A 196 -5.96 -16.05 -9.20
N ALA A 197 -5.85 -16.69 -10.37
CA ALA A 197 -4.77 -16.40 -11.29
C ALA A 197 -4.97 -15.04 -11.96
N SER A 198 -3.90 -14.25 -12.10
CA SER A 198 -3.91 -13.02 -12.88
C SER A 198 -4.16 -13.34 -14.36
N ALA A 199 -5.05 -12.59 -15.00
CA ALA A 199 -5.26 -12.65 -16.44
C ALA A 199 -4.26 -11.74 -17.18
N ALA A 200 -3.75 -10.70 -16.51
CA ALA A 200 -2.79 -9.75 -17.06
C ALA A 200 -1.38 -10.36 -17.09
N GLU A 201 -1.02 -11.13 -16.06
CA GLU A 201 0.34 -11.67 -15.91
C GLU A 201 0.32 -13.19 -15.63
N PRO A 202 0.51 -14.01 -16.67
CA PRO A 202 0.50 -15.47 -16.52
C PRO A 202 1.57 -15.97 -15.53
N GLY A 203 1.14 -16.77 -14.56
CA GLY A 203 2.02 -17.33 -13.53
C GLY A 203 1.99 -16.55 -12.21
N ILE A 204 1.30 -15.41 -12.15
CA ILE A 204 1.03 -14.66 -10.93
C ILE A 204 -0.38 -14.98 -10.42
N ASN A 205 -0.55 -15.12 -9.12
CA ASN A 205 -1.84 -15.21 -8.47
C ASN A 205 -2.08 -13.93 -7.66
N LEU A 206 -3.35 -13.50 -7.64
CA LEU A 206 -3.85 -12.43 -6.80
C LEU A 206 -4.56 -13.03 -5.58
N TYR A 207 -4.43 -12.37 -4.46
CA TYR A 207 -5.02 -12.81 -3.19
C TYR A 207 -5.78 -11.68 -2.52
N VAL A 208 -6.89 -12.04 -1.87
CA VAL A 208 -7.50 -11.20 -0.84
C VAL A 208 -7.20 -11.85 0.51
N TYR A 209 -6.52 -11.14 1.38
CA TYR A 209 -6.37 -11.48 2.78
C TYR A 209 -7.27 -10.59 3.62
N GLY A 210 -7.79 -11.10 4.74
CA GLY A 210 -8.61 -10.32 5.64
C GLY A 210 -8.64 -10.87 7.05
N ARG A 211 -9.18 -10.05 7.96
CA ARG A 211 -9.36 -10.35 9.37
C ARG A 211 -10.60 -9.67 9.92
N GLU A 212 -11.37 -10.38 10.75
CA GLU A 212 -12.35 -9.79 11.66
C GLU A 212 -11.63 -9.18 12.88
N LEU A 213 -12.10 -8.02 13.36
CA LEU A 213 -11.56 -7.29 14.52
C LEU A 213 -12.44 -7.45 15.75
#